data_e76415cd93c9f67afe68d95c86f00470
#
_entry.id   e76415cd93c9f67afe68d95c86f00470
#
_cell.length_a   1.000
_cell.length_b   1.000
_cell.length_c   1.000
_cell.angle_alpha   90.00
_cell.angle_beta   90.00
_cell.angle_gamma   90.00
#
_symmetry.space_group_name_H-M   'P 1'
#
loop_
_entity.id
_entity.type
_entity.pdbx_description
1 polymer ?
#
loop_
_entity_poly.entity_id
_entity_poly.type
_entity_poly.pdbx_seq_one_letter_code
_entity_poly.pdbx_strand_id
1 'polypeptide(L)'
;MFRKNNSHHQPLLLSPIRLLTEKQRQRLEASWAGVFYREFFRRLDETPFAVLYSDKTSRPNIAVNVMVSLEFLKAGHGWSDEEMYDQFQYNLQVRYALGLHDFEAGNFELRTVYNFRRRLSQYQKEAEKDLLAQAWAAVTDEQLAAYGIRTEKQRMDSSQIGSDIADASRLQLVVTAIQRAARLLDESQKASYADLLAPFQEGEAEQYVYRVKGREATQTALQTGGELLAQLLAELGDAEAGESHVSHQAV
;
A
#
# COMPACT_ATOMS: atom_id res chain seq x y z
N MET A 1 -18.58 -22.21 -10.28
CA MET A 1 -18.05 -22.65 -11.59
C MET A 1 -17.31 -21.48 -12.22
N PHE A 2 -16.08 -21.71 -12.68
CA PHE A 2 -15.26 -20.67 -13.34
C PHE A 2 -15.73 -20.46 -14.78
N ARG A 3 -15.79 -19.18 -15.20
CA ARG A 3 -16.00 -18.76 -16.60
C ARG A 3 -15.15 -17.54 -16.90
N LYS A 4 -14.42 -17.58 -18.01
CA LYS A 4 -13.69 -16.41 -18.54
C LYS A 4 -14.67 -15.33 -19.00
N ASN A 5 -14.29 -14.09 -18.82
CA ASN A 5 -15.07 -12.93 -19.26
C ASN A 5 -14.77 -12.59 -20.72
N ASN A 6 -15.71 -12.87 -21.59
CA ASN A 6 -15.64 -12.47 -23.01
C ASN A 6 -16.59 -11.31 -23.35
N SER A 7 -17.35 -10.78 -22.38
CA SER A 7 -18.37 -9.75 -22.62
C SER A 7 -17.79 -8.44 -23.14
N HIS A 8 -16.58 -8.11 -22.71
CA HIS A 8 -15.89 -6.89 -23.13
C HIS A 8 -15.46 -6.88 -24.62
N HIS A 9 -15.48 -8.04 -25.28
CA HIS A 9 -15.24 -8.15 -26.73
C HIS A 9 -16.50 -7.91 -27.56
N GLN A 10 -17.67 -7.92 -26.95
CA GLN A 10 -18.95 -7.77 -27.66
C GLN A 10 -19.41 -6.31 -27.62
N PRO A 11 -19.53 -5.62 -28.78
CA PRO A 11 -20.04 -4.27 -28.81
C PRO A 11 -21.53 -4.27 -28.44
N LEU A 12 -21.89 -3.64 -27.33
CA LEU A 12 -23.27 -3.44 -26.92
C LEU A 12 -23.93 -2.36 -27.78
N LEU A 13 -25.13 -2.64 -28.30
CA LEU A 13 -25.91 -1.69 -29.11
C LEU A 13 -26.35 -0.47 -28.28
N LEU A 14 -26.69 -0.68 -27.02
CA LEU A 14 -27.14 0.36 -26.09
C LEU A 14 -26.09 0.52 -24.97
N SER A 15 -25.03 1.25 -25.24
CA SER A 15 -23.99 1.54 -24.26
C SER A 15 -24.02 3.04 -23.92
N PRO A 16 -23.95 3.45 -22.63
CA PRO A 16 -23.78 4.85 -22.23
C PRO A 16 -22.58 5.52 -22.92
N ILE A 17 -21.54 4.76 -23.25
CA ILE A 17 -20.37 5.25 -23.96
C ILE A 17 -20.72 5.66 -25.41
N ARG A 18 -21.71 5.03 -26.02
CA ARG A 18 -22.20 5.41 -27.36
C ARG A 18 -23.02 6.69 -27.36
N LEU A 19 -23.57 7.09 -26.21
CA LEU A 19 -24.25 8.36 -26.05
C LEU A 19 -23.29 9.55 -25.96
N LEU A 20 -22.01 9.28 -25.73
CA LEU A 20 -20.98 10.32 -25.74
C LEU A 20 -20.76 10.83 -27.17
N THR A 21 -20.52 12.13 -27.29
CA THR A 21 -20.07 12.71 -28.56
C THR A 21 -18.75 12.11 -28.99
N GLU A 22 -18.43 12.15 -30.29
CA GLU A 22 -17.16 11.62 -30.81
C GLU A 22 -15.95 12.21 -30.09
N LYS A 23 -15.95 13.52 -29.83
CA LYS A 23 -14.89 14.21 -29.09
C LYS A 23 -14.72 13.70 -27.64
N GLN A 24 -15.84 13.44 -26.96
CA GLN A 24 -15.82 12.88 -25.60
C GLN A 24 -15.30 11.44 -25.59
N ARG A 25 -15.68 10.63 -26.56
CA ARG A 25 -15.22 9.26 -26.71
C ARG A 25 -13.72 9.19 -26.97
N GLN A 26 -13.22 9.98 -27.91
CA GLN A 26 -11.79 10.07 -28.20
C GLN A 26 -10.99 10.51 -26.95
N ARG A 27 -11.54 11.48 -26.17
CA ARG A 27 -10.91 11.89 -24.93
C ARG A 27 -10.91 10.79 -23.87
N LEU A 28 -11.97 10.00 -23.78
CA LEU A 28 -12.05 8.86 -22.87
C LEU A 28 -11.04 7.77 -23.26
N GLU A 29 -10.95 7.45 -24.54
CA GLU A 29 -10.00 6.47 -25.08
C GLU A 29 -8.54 6.90 -24.92
N ALA A 30 -8.25 8.19 -25.02
CA ALA A 30 -6.92 8.76 -24.79
C ALA A 30 -6.59 8.94 -23.30
N SER A 31 -7.56 8.80 -22.40
CA SER A 31 -7.35 8.94 -20.95
C SER A 31 -6.64 7.72 -20.35
N TRP A 32 -6.27 7.83 -19.06
CA TRP A 32 -5.74 6.70 -18.29
C TRP A 32 -6.63 5.45 -18.37
N ALA A 33 -7.95 5.64 -18.42
CA ALA A 33 -8.91 4.54 -18.48
C ALA A 33 -8.80 3.75 -19.79
N GLY A 34 -8.61 4.44 -20.91
CA GLY A 34 -8.38 3.79 -22.21
C GLY A 34 -7.02 3.07 -22.27
N VAL A 35 -5.99 3.66 -21.68
CA VAL A 35 -4.68 3.01 -21.57
C VAL A 35 -4.78 1.76 -20.70
N PHE A 36 -5.38 1.87 -19.51
CA PHE A 36 -5.56 0.74 -18.60
C PHE A 36 -6.35 -0.40 -19.24
N TYR A 37 -7.44 -0.08 -19.96
CA TYR A 37 -8.24 -1.08 -20.67
C TYR A 37 -7.41 -1.84 -21.71
N ARG A 38 -6.63 -1.13 -22.54
CA ARG A 38 -5.84 -1.74 -23.61
C ARG A 38 -4.63 -2.49 -23.10
N GLU A 39 -3.92 -1.90 -22.14
CA GLU A 39 -2.59 -2.38 -21.75
C GLU A 39 -2.63 -3.33 -20.56
N PHE A 40 -3.68 -3.29 -19.76
CA PHE A 40 -3.80 -4.16 -18.60
C PHE A 40 -5.03 -5.08 -18.68
N PHE A 41 -6.23 -4.52 -18.68
CA PHE A 41 -7.47 -5.29 -18.57
C PHE A 41 -7.63 -6.36 -19.66
N ARG A 42 -7.38 -6.01 -20.90
CA ARG A 42 -7.50 -6.93 -22.05
C ARG A 42 -6.40 -7.99 -22.11
N ARG A 43 -5.24 -7.74 -21.50
CA ARG A 43 -4.09 -8.66 -21.50
C ARG A 43 -4.13 -9.63 -20.32
N LEU A 44 -5.00 -9.38 -19.33
CA LEU A 44 -5.09 -10.20 -18.14
C LEU A 44 -5.61 -11.60 -18.48
N ASP A 45 -4.78 -12.63 -18.29
CA ASP A 45 -5.23 -14.02 -18.38
C ASP A 45 -5.93 -14.43 -17.08
N GLU A 46 -7.21 -14.77 -17.21
CA GLU A 46 -8.03 -15.22 -16.08
C GLU A 46 -7.81 -16.71 -15.74
N THR A 47 -7.14 -17.47 -16.60
CA THR A 47 -6.99 -18.93 -16.47
C THR A 47 -6.35 -19.37 -15.15
N PRO A 48 -5.27 -18.72 -14.67
CA PRO A 48 -4.65 -19.09 -13.40
C PRO A 48 -5.59 -19.00 -12.20
N PHE A 49 -6.62 -18.14 -12.26
CA PHE A 49 -7.59 -17.95 -11.18
C PHE A 49 -8.70 -19.02 -11.15
N ALA A 50 -8.76 -19.92 -12.12
CA ALA A 50 -9.75 -21.00 -12.13
C ALA A 50 -9.70 -21.85 -10.86
N VAL A 51 -8.51 -22.01 -10.28
CA VAL A 51 -8.27 -22.76 -9.03
C VAL A 51 -9.03 -22.22 -7.80
N LEU A 52 -9.48 -20.96 -7.86
CA LEU A 52 -10.25 -20.33 -6.79
C LEU A 52 -11.75 -20.74 -6.81
N TYR A 53 -12.17 -21.47 -7.83
CA TYR A 53 -13.59 -21.78 -8.07
C TYR A 53 -13.81 -23.29 -8.18
N SER A 54 -14.99 -23.72 -7.74
CA SER A 54 -15.38 -25.13 -7.80
C SER A 54 -15.71 -25.58 -9.23
N ASP A 55 -15.35 -26.80 -9.57
CA ASP A 55 -15.73 -27.46 -10.84
C ASP A 55 -17.21 -27.88 -10.87
N LYS A 56 -17.87 -27.89 -9.69
CA LYS A 56 -19.30 -28.24 -9.60
C LYS A 56 -20.15 -27.17 -10.26
N THR A 57 -21.23 -27.60 -10.92
CA THR A 57 -22.23 -26.71 -11.49
C THR A 57 -22.81 -25.79 -10.42
N SER A 58 -22.58 -24.50 -10.57
CA SER A 58 -23.02 -23.47 -9.63
C SER A 58 -23.20 -22.15 -10.37
N ARG A 59 -23.67 -21.11 -9.67
CA ARG A 59 -23.72 -19.75 -10.24
C ARG A 59 -22.35 -19.37 -10.79
N PRO A 60 -22.27 -18.80 -12.02
CA PRO A 60 -21.01 -18.29 -12.58
C PRO A 60 -20.33 -17.29 -11.64
N ASN A 61 -19.00 -17.27 -11.69
CA ASN A 61 -18.21 -16.25 -11.00
C ASN A 61 -18.51 -14.86 -11.56
N ILE A 62 -18.31 -13.83 -10.73
CA ILE A 62 -18.10 -12.49 -11.24
C ILE A 62 -16.79 -12.50 -12.04
N ALA A 63 -16.74 -11.74 -13.11
CA ALA A 63 -15.59 -11.64 -14.00
C ALA A 63 -14.28 -11.41 -13.22
N VAL A 64 -13.33 -12.33 -13.34
CA VAL A 64 -12.09 -12.31 -12.56
C VAL A 64 -11.23 -11.13 -12.99
N ASN A 65 -11.16 -10.85 -14.29
CA ASN A 65 -10.42 -9.69 -14.80
C ASN A 65 -10.95 -8.36 -14.21
N VAL A 66 -12.26 -8.24 -13.96
CA VAL A 66 -12.83 -7.07 -13.26
C VAL A 66 -12.36 -7.01 -11.82
N MET A 67 -12.42 -8.13 -11.09
CA MET A 67 -11.99 -8.19 -9.67
C MET A 67 -10.51 -7.85 -9.52
N VAL A 68 -9.65 -8.48 -10.31
CA VAL A 68 -8.21 -8.23 -10.31
C VAL A 68 -7.91 -6.79 -10.66
N SER A 69 -8.53 -6.26 -11.73
CA SER A 69 -8.31 -4.87 -12.16
C SER A 69 -8.76 -3.85 -11.12
N LEU A 70 -9.84 -4.13 -10.38
CA LEU A 70 -10.27 -3.28 -9.26
C LEU A 70 -9.24 -3.22 -8.14
N GLU A 71 -8.60 -4.35 -7.79
CA GLU A 71 -7.52 -4.37 -6.80
C GLU A 71 -6.33 -3.50 -7.24
N PHE A 72 -5.94 -3.57 -8.52
CA PHE A 72 -4.86 -2.73 -9.04
C PHE A 72 -5.24 -1.25 -9.10
N LEU A 73 -6.45 -0.91 -9.53
CA LEU A 73 -6.93 0.47 -9.52
C LEU A 73 -7.00 1.02 -8.10
N LYS A 74 -7.52 0.24 -7.16
CA LYS A 74 -7.55 0.60 -5.74
C LYS A 74 -6.15 0.92 -5.21
N ALA A 75 -5.19 0.03 -5.45
CA ALA A 75 -3.81 0.20 -5.01
C ALA A 75 -3.15 1.43 -5.67
N GLY A 76 -3.33 1.58 -6.99
CA GLY A 76 -2.73 2.69 -7.74
C GLY A 76 -3.29 4.07 -7.39
N HIS A 77 -4.56 4.15 -7.00
CA HIS A 77 -5.20 5.40 -6.59
C HIS A 77 -5.23 5.62 -5.08
N GLY A 78 -4.85 4.63 -4.28
CA GLY A 78 -4.88 4.70 -2.81
C GLY A 78 -6.29 4.72 -2.22
N TRP A 79 -7.28 4.17 -2.92
CA TRP A 79 -8.68 4.16 -2.46
C TRP A 79 -8.89 3.21 -1.27
N SER A 80 -9.81 3.58 -0.40
CA SER A 80 -10.45 2.64 0.54
C SER A 80 -11.31 1.62 -0.22
N ASP A 81 -11.83 0.60 0.46
CA ASP A 81 -12.72 -0.38 -0.16
C ASP A 81 -14.06 0.24 -0.58
N GLU A 82 -14.57 1.15 0.22
CA GLU A 82 -15.82 1.87 -0.06
C GLU A 82 -15.64 2.83 -1.23
N GLU A 83 -14.57 3.63 -1.23
CA GLU A 83 -14.25 4.51 -2.37
C GLU A 83 -14.06 3.73 -3.67
N MET A 84 -13.32 2.62 -3.64
CA MET A 84 -13.18 1.76 -4.82
C MET A 84 -14.53 1.28 -5.33
N TYR A 85 -15.42 0.87 -4.42
CA TYR A 85 -16.75 0.40 -4.78
C TYR A 85 -17.62 1.51 -5.36
N ASP A 86 -17.59 2.71 -4.78
CA ASP A 86 -18.30 3.88 -5.30
C ASP A 86 -17.76 4.30 -6.68
N GLN A 87 -16.43 4.30 -6.85
CA GLN A 87 -15.81 4.56 -8.15
C GLN A 87 -16.23 3.51 -9.18
N PHE A 88 -16.29 2.25 -8.80
CA PHE A 88 -16.80 1.18 -9.66
C PHE A 88 -18.26 1.39 -10.05
N GLN A 89 -19.12 1.82 -9.13
CA GLN A 89 -20.56 2.01 -9.39
C GLN A 89 -20.83 3.24 -10.27
N TYR A 90 -20.16 4.36 -10.01
CA TYR A 90 -20.59 5.66 -10.53
C TYR A 90 -19.60 6.33 -11.47
N ASN A 91 -18.35 5.91 -11.51
CA ASN A 91 -17.34 6.54 -12.35
C ASN A 91 -17.27 5.92 -13.74
N LEU A 92 -17.64 6.68 -14.78
CA LEU A 92 -17.63 6.22 -16.16
C LEU A 92 -16.22 5.81 -16.63
N GLN A 93 -15.16 6.50 -16.19
CA GLN A 93 -13.79 6.15 -16.57
C GLN A 93 -13.38 4.80 -15.96
N VAL A 94 -13.72 4.55 -14.69
CA VAL A 94 -13.45 3.27 -14.04
C VAL A 94 -14.21 2.14 -14.75
N ARG A 95 -15.48 2.34 -15.05
CA ARG A 95 -16.28 1.35 -15.78
C ARG A 95 -15.70 1.06 -17.16
N TYR A 96 -15.28 2.09 -17.87
CA TYR A 96 -14.61 1.95 -19.16
C TYR A 96 -13.29 1.16 -19.04
N ALA A 97 -12.47 1.49 -18.06
CA ALA A 97 -11.20 0.79 -17.78
C ALA A 97 -11.41 -0.72 -17.50
N LEU A 98 -12.57 -1.09 -16.96
CA LEU A 98 -12.96 -2.46 -16.65
C LEU A 98 -13.75 -3.14 -17.78
N GLY A 99 -13.84 -2.53 -18.96
CA GLY A 99 -14.59 -3.08 -20.09
C GLY A 99 -16.10 -3.19 -19.85
N LEU A 100 -16.65 -2.45 -18.89
CA LEU A 100 -18.07 -2.43 -18.54
C LEU A 100 -18.74 -1.29 -19.33
N HIS A 101 -19.34 -1.63 -20.45
CA HIS A 101 -19.97 -0.66 -21.34
C HIS A 101 -21.45 -0.40 -21.03
N ASP A 102 -22.00 -1.08 -20.04
CA ASP A 102 -23.38 -0.97 -19.57
C ASP A 102 -23.43 -0.77 -18.06
N PHE A 103 -24.38 0.05 -17.56
CA PHE A 103 -24.55 0.26 -16.12
C PHE A 103 -25.08 -0.97 -15.39
N GLU A 104 -25.78 -1.86 -16.07
CA GLU A 104 -26.25 -3.12 -15.49
C GLU A 104 -25.16 -4.20 -15.48
N ALA A 105 -24.14 -4.07 -16.35
CA ALA A 105 -23.07 -5.04 -16.43
C ALA A 105 -22.19 -5.02 -15.19
N GLY A 106 -21.88 -6.20 -14.67
CA GLY A 106 -20.90 -6.38 -13.61
C GLY A 106 -21.36 -5.98 -12.21
N ASN A 107 -22.67 -5.77 -11.99
CA ASN A 107 -23.18 -5.45 -10.67
C ASN A 107 -22.94 -6.59 -9.67
N PHE A 108 -22.28 -6.26 -8.56
CA PHE A 108 -22.03 -7.15 -7.44
C PHE A 108 -21.90 -6.32 -6.16
N GLU A 109 -22.12 -6.97 -5.03
CA GLU A 109 -21.98 -6.37 -3.71
C GLU A 109 -20.51 -6.30 -3.28
N LEU A 110 -20.13 -5.30 -2.49
CA LEU A 110 -18.77 -5.13 -1.94
C LEU A 110 -18.29 -6.42 -1.22
N ARG A 111 -19.19 -7.15 -0.58
CA ARG A 111 -18.93 -8.47 0.01
C ARG A 111 -18.33 -9.48 -0.99
N THR A 112 -18.62 -9.35 -2.28
CA THR A 112 -18.05 -10.23 -3.31
C THR A 112 -16.55 -10.01 -3.47
N VAL A 113 -16.08 -8.77 -3.35
CA VAL A 113 -14.64 -8.43 -3.32
C VAL A 113 -13.97 -9.08 -2.12
N TYR A 114 -14.55 -8.99 -0.93
CA TYR A 114 -14.02 -9.64 0.27
C TYR A 114 -13.97 -11.16 0.15
N ASN A 115 -14.97 -11.77 -0.47
CA ASN A 115 -14.97 -13.21 -0.74
C ASN A 115 -13.87 -13.59 -1.76
N PHE A 116 -13.62 -12.77 -2.75
CA PHE A 116 -12.55 -12.98 -3.72
C PHE A 116 -11.17 -12.89 -3.04
N ARG A 117 -10.91 -11.86 -2.25
CA ARG A 117 -9.67 -11.69 -1.47
C ARG A 117 -9.44 -12.85 -0.50
N ARG A 118 -10.49 -13.31 0.19
CA ARG A 118 -10.38 -14.46 1.08
C ARG A 118 -9.92 -15.72 0.35
N ARG A 119 -10.46 -15.98 -0.85
CA ARG A 119 -10.04 -17.13 -1.67
C ARG A 119 -8.60 -16.99 -2.15
N LEU A 120 -8.18 -15.80 -2.58
CA LEU A 120 -6.80 -15.51 -2.93
C LEU A 120 -5.84 -15.77 -1.77
N SER A 121 -6.15 -15.22 -0.59
CA SER A 121 -5.34 -15.40 0.62
C SER A 121 -5.28 -16.86 1.08
N GLN A 122 -6.38 -17.60 0.96
CA GLN A 122 -6.41 -19.02 1.28
C GLN A 122 -5.54 -19.82 0.31
N TYR A 123 -5.69 -19.58 -0.99
CA TYR A 123 -4.87 -20.25 -2.00
C TYR A 123 -3.38 -19.93 -1.85
N GLN A 124 -3.04 -18.67 -1.58
CA GLN A 124 -1.66 -18.26 -1.34
C GLN A 124 -1.02 -19.01 -0.16
N LYS A 125 -1.79 -19.23 0.94
CA LYS A 125 -1.33 -20.00 2.10
C LYS A 125 -1.17 -21.49 1.82
N GLU A 126 -2.08 -22.07 1.01
CA GLU A 126 -2.10 -23.51 0.72
C GLU A 126 -1.10 -23.90 -0.38
N ALA A 127 -0.97 -23.08 -1.41
CA ALA A 127 -0.16 -23.35 -2.59
C ALA A 127 1.17 -22.58 -2.64
N GLU A 128 1.41 -21.65 -1.68
CA GLU A 128 2.57 -20.75 -1.65
C GLU A 128 2.73 -19.92 -2.93
N LYS A 129 1.62 -19.59 -3.61
CA LYS A 129 1.60 -18.87 -4.88
C LYS A 129 0.73 -17.64 -4.79
N ASP A 130 1.29 -16.48 -5.15
CA ASP A 130 0.56 -15.24 -5.29
C ASP A 130 0.05 -15.06 -6.73
N LEU A 131 -1.25 -15.28 -6.94
CA LEU A 131 -1.87 -15.17 -8.26
C LEU A 131 -1.92 -13.73 -8.76
N LEU A 132 -2.02 -12.73 -7.88
CA LEU A 132 -2.01 -11.32 -8.29
C LEU A 132 -0.63 -10.91 -8.77
N ALA A 133 0.43 -11.28 -8.04
CA ALA A 133 1.80 -11.03 -8.45
C ALA A 133 2.13 -11.72 -9.78
N GLN A 134 1.68 -12.96 -9.98
CA GLN A 134 1.85 -13.69 -11.24
C GLN A 134 1.13 -13.00 -12.40
N ALA A 135 -0.11 -12.56 -12.21
CA ALA A 135 -0.88 -11.86 -13.23
C ALA A 135 -0.22 -10.53 -13.61
N TRP A 136 0.28 -9.80 -12.61
CA TRP A 136 1.04 -8.56 -12.84
C TRP A 136 2.31 -8.80 -13.63
N ALA A 137 3.11 -9.78 -13.23
CA ALA A 137 4.37 -10.13 -13.92
C ALA A 137 4.10 -10.51 -15.38
N ALA A 138 3.10 -11.36 -15.65
CA ALA A 138 2.76 -11.79 -17.00
C ALA A 138 2.38 -10.60 -17.91
N VAL A 139 1.53 -9.68 -17.45
CA VAL A 139 1.16 -8.49 -18.22
C VAL A 139 2.36 -7.56 -18.41
N THR A 140 3.20 -7.39 -17.39
CA THR A 140 4.40 -6.54 -17.45
C THR A 140 5.42 -7.12 -18.43
N ASP A 141 5.66 -8.42 -18.42
CA ASP A 141 6.59 -9.09 -19.34
C ASP A 141 6.14 -8.95 -20.80
N GLU A 142 4.83 -9.09 -21.06
CA GLU A 142 4.29 -8.83 -22.41
C GLU A 142 4.50 -7.38 -22.85
N GLN A 143 4.33 -6.41 -21.94
CA GLN A 143 4.54 -5.00 -22.24
C GLN A 143 6.02 -4.71 -22.50
N LEU A 144 6.91 -5.22 -21.66
CA LEU A 144 8.36 -5.08 -21.85
C LEU A 144 8.80 -5.60 -23.20
N ALA A 145 8.28 -6.77 -23.60
CA ALA A 145 8.54 -7.36 -24.90
C ALA A 145 7.96 -6.51 -26.04
N ALA A 146 6.70 -6.08 -25.92
CA ALA A 146 6.00 -5.32 -26.96
C ALA A 146 6.63 -3.95 -27.22
N TYR A 147 7.13 -3.28 -26.18
CA TYR A 147 7.75 -1.95 -26.26
C TYR A 147 9.27 -1.99 -26.38
N GLY A 148 9.89 -3.18 -26.41
CA GLY A 148 11.34 -3.34 -26.51
C GLY A 148 12.11 -2.74 -25.33
N ILE A 149 11.49 -2.70 -24.15
CA ILE A 149 12.09 -2.12 -22.94
C ILE A 149 13.11 -3.12 -22.38
N ARG A 150 14.36 -2.67 -22.26
CA ARG A 150 15.42 -3.45 -21.63
C ARG A 150 15.52 -3.13 -20.16
N THR A 151 15.32 -4.13 -19.30
CA THR A 151 15.36 -4.00 -17.83
C THR A 151 16.78 -4.19 -17.26
N GLU A 152 17.75 -4.54 -18.08
CA GLU A 152 19.15 -4.80 -17.67
C GLU A 152 19.89 -3.57 -17.15
N LYS A 153 19.39 -2.36 -17.46
CA LYS A 153 19.96 -1.09 -17.01
C LYS A 153 18.91 -0.28 -16.27
N GLN A 154 18.87 -0.42 -14.98
CA GLN A 154 18.10 0.50 -14.12
C GLN A 154 18.97 1.72 -13.80
N ARG A 155 18.53 2.90 -14.23
CA ARG A 155 19.03 4.16 -13.64
C ARG A 155 18.31 4.38 -12.32
N MET A 156 18.97 4.06 -11.24
CA MET A 156 18.54 4.45 -9.90
C MET A 156 19.11 5.84 -9.57
N ASP A 157 18.44 6.87 -10.05
CA ASP A 157 18.86 8.25 -9.84
C ASP A 157 18.45 8.80 -8.45
N SER A 158 17.62 8.05 -7.72
CA SER A 158 17.05 8.46 -6.43
C SER A 158 17.55 7.66 -5.22
N SER A 159 18.43 6.65 -5.41
CA SER A 159 18.79 5.74 -4.31
C SER A 159 19.71 6.36 -3.26
N GLN A 160 20.53 7.34 -3.63
CA GLN A 160 21.41 8.03 -2.65
C GLN A 160 20.64 9.03 -1.78
N ILE A 161 19.70 9.76 -2.37
CA ILE A 161 18.86 10.72 -1.62
C ILE A 161 17.89 9.98 -0.70
N GLY A 162 17.34 8.85 -1.13
CA GLY A 162 16.40 8.05 -0.34
C GLY A 162 17.03 7.39 0.90
N SER A 163 18.28 6.93 0.82
CA SER A 163 18.98 6.35 1.98
C SER A 163 19.34 7.39 3.03
N ASP A 164 19.83 8.55 2.60
CA ASP A 164 20.20 9.62 3.53
C ASP A 164 18.97 10.26 4.20
N ILE A 165 17.88 10.41 3.46
CA ILE A 165 16.60 10.89 4.03
C ILE A 165 15.99 9.84 4.97
N ALA A 166 16.04 8.56 4.64
CA ALA A 166 15.53 7.50 5.50
C ALA A 166 16.33 7.40 6.80
N ASP A 167 17.65 7.51 6.73
CA ASP A 167 18.52 7.48 7.91
C ASP A 167 18.37 8.75 8.77
N ALA A 168 18.30 9.92 8.14
CA ALA A 168 18.01 11.18 8.84
C ALA A 168 16.62 11.15 9.51
N SER A 169 15.59 10.60 8.86
CA SER A 169 14.26 10.48 9.46
C SER A 169 14.22 9.48 10.61
N ARG A 170 15.00 8.40 10.59
CA ARG A 170 15.13 7.46 11.72
C ARG A 170 15.80 8.12 12.92
N LEU A 171 16.89 8.85 12.70
CA LEU A 171 17.57 9.60 13.76
C LEU A 171 16.63 10.65 14.37
N GLN A 172 15.89 11.37 13.53
CA GLN A 172 14.89 12.33 13.98
C GLN A 172 13.80 11.67 14.83
N LEU A 173 13.35 10.48 14.49
CA LEU A 173 12.37 9.72 15.29
C LEU A 173 12.93 9.34 16.65
N VAL A 174 14.18 8.86 16.72
CA VAL A 174 14.85 8.54 18.00
C VAL A 174 15.01 9.78 18.84
N VAL A 175 15.47 10.89 18.26
CA VAL A 175 15.60 12.19 18.96
C VAL A 175 14.24 12.66 19.50
N THR A 176 13.19 12.59 18.70
CA THR A 176 11.83 12.96 19.14
C THR A 176 11.33 12.06 20.27
N ALA A 177 11.62 10.75 20.21
CA ALA A 177 11.25 9.81 21.25
C ALA A 177 11.99 10.11 22.58
N ILE A 178 13.30 10.41 22.51
CA ILE A 178 14.10 10.83 23.69
C ILE A 178 13.52 12.12 24.30
N GLN A 179 13.20 13.12 23.49
CA GLN A 179 12.59 14.36 23.96
C GLN A 179 11.25 14.12 24.68
N ARG A 180 10.43 13.21 24.14
CA ARG A 180 9.15 12.85 24.77
C ARG A 180 9.36 12.11 26.09
N ALA A 181 10.26 11.14 26.14
CA ALA A 181 10.59 10.43 27.35
C ALA A 181 11.17 11.38 28.43
N ALA A 182 12.08 12.28 28.04
CA ALA A 182 12.66 13.28 28.95
C ALA A 182 11.63 14.24 29.56
N ARG A 183 10.52 14.53 28.86
CA ARG A 183 9.43 15.34 29.41
C ARG A 183 8.65 14.65 30.55
N LEU A 184 8.65 13.33 30.56
CA LEU A 184 7.94 12.51 31.54
C LEU A 184 8.76 12.25 32.81
N LEU A 185 10.09 12.52 32.82
CA LEU A 185 10.97 12.38 33.95
C LEU A 185 10.69 13.46 35.00
N ASP A 186 10.86 13.12 36.28
CA ASP A 186 10.88 14.07 37.37
C ASP A 186 12.17 14.92 37.41
N GLU A 187 12.21 15.95 38.25
CA GLU A 187 13.35 16.88 38.32
C GLU A 187 14.65 16.20 38.81
N SER A 188 14.57 15.17 39.66
CA SER A 188 15.72 14.43 40.14
C SER A 188 16.29 13.51 39.07
N GLN A 189 15.42 12.86 38.33
CA GLN A 189 15.78 12.03 37.16
C GLN A 189 16.37 12.89 36.03
N LYS A 190 15.77 14.03 35.72
CA LYS A 190 16.33 14.98 34.73
C LYS A 190 17.72 15.44 35.10
N ALA A 191 17.99 15.69 36.39
CA ALA A 191 19.32 16.09 36.86
C ALA A 191 20.34 14.96 36.68
N SER A 192 19.94 13.69 36.88
CA SER A 192 20.81 12.51 36.67
C SER A 192 21.18 12.28 35.24
N TYR A 193 20.29 12.62 34.30
CA TYR A 193 20.50 12.43 32.85
C TYR A 193 20.88 13.75 32.13
N ALA A 194 21.16 14.86 32.84
CA ALA A 194 21.35 16.18 32.26
C ALA A 194 22.42 16.21 31.12
N ASP A 195 23.57 15.60 31.36
CA ASP A 195 24.67 15.57 30.37
C ASP A 195 24.31 14.73 29.15
N LEU A 196 23.58 13.62 29.33
CA LEU A 196 23.16 12.74 28.22
C LEU A 196 22.01 13.35 27.41
N LEU A 197 21.15 14.14 28.04
CA LEU A 197 20.04 14.82 27.40
C LEU A 197 20.41 16.15 26.75
N ALA A 198 21.56 16.73 27.09
CA ALA A 198 22.00 18.03 26.56
C ALA A 198 21.94 18.13 25.03
N PRO A 199 22.38 17.13 24.23
CA PRO A 199 22.33 17.21 22.76
C PRO A 199 20.90 17.17 22.19
N PHE A 200 19.91 16.73 22.98
CA PHE A 200 18.53 16.50 22.55
C PHE A 200 17.56 17.58 23.05
N GLN A 201 18.04 18.64 23.70
CA GLN A 201 17.22 19.76 24.14
C GLN A 201 16.65 20.57 22.96
N GLU A 202 15.56 21.31 23.19
CA GLU A 202 14.97 22.18 22.19
C GLU A 202 16.00 23.21 21.69
N GLY A 203 16.17 23.28 20.35
CA GLY A 203 17.19 24.11 19.71
C GLY A 203 18.51 23.40 19.39
N GLU A 204 18.95 22.44 20.21
CA GLU A 204 20.17 21.66 19.95
C GLU A 204 19.90 20.38 19.15
N ALA A 205 18.73 19.82 19.29
CA ALA A 205 18.33 18.56 18.65
C ALA A 205 18.36 18.61 17.12
N GLU A 206 17.93 19.70 16.51
CA GLU A 206 18.00 19.90 15.06
C GLU A 206 19.44 20.01 14.58
N GLN A 207 20.29 20.72 15.33
CA GLN A 207 21.71 20.83 15.05
C GLN A 207 22.42 19.49 15.22
N TYR A 208 22.04 18.70 16.22
CA TYR A 208 22.57 17.35 16.42
C TYR A 208 22.31 16.47 15.19
N VAL A 209 21.06 16.39 14.72
CA VAL A 209 20.69 15.64 13.51
C VAL A 209 21.43 16.14 12.29
N TYR A 210 21.58 17.45 12.13
CA TYR A 210 22.25 18.05 10.99
C TYR A 210 23.78 17.79 10.98
N ARG A 211 24.41 17.70 12.16
CA ARG A 211 25.87 17.44 12.29
C ARG A 211 26.23 15.97 12.03
N VAL A 212 25.30 15.03 12.24
CA VAL A 212 25.53 13.60 11.96
C VAL A 212 25.48 13.35 10.46
N LYS A 213 26.65 13.20 9.83
CA LYS A 213 26.78 12.95 8.40
C LYS A 213 27.51 11.65 8.12
N GLY A 214 27.01 10.90 7.17
CA GLY A 214 27.56 9.64 6.73
C GLY A 214 27.00 8.42 7.50
N ARG A 215 27.08 7.26 6.87
CA ARG A 215 26.43 6.03 7.32
C ARG A 215 26.91 5.55 8.69
N GLU A 216 28.23 5.57 8.92
CA GLU A 216 28.82 5.13 10.19
C GLU A 216 28.42 6.04 11.35
N ALA A 217 28.51 7.37 11.15
CA ALA A 217 28.10 8.34 12.16
C ALA A 217 26.61 8.24 12.49
N THR A 218 25.77 8.04 11.48
CA THR A 218 24.33 7.85 11.67
C THR A 218 24.03 6.56 12.43
N GLN A 219 24.71 5.49 12.12
CA GLN A 219 24.54 4.20 12.80
C GLN A 219 24.96 4.29 14.26
N THR A 220 26.08 4.93 14.55
CA THR A 220 26.54 5.17 15.94
C THR A 220 25.55 6.05 16.70
N ALA A 221 25.07 7.13 16.09
CA ALA A 221 24.08 8.01 16.69
C ALA A 221 22.74 7.31 16.99
N LEU A 222 22.30 6.44 16.08
CA LEU A 222 21.09 5.62 16.28
C LEU A 222 21.26 4.62 17.41
N GLN A 223 22.43 3.98 17.51
CA GLN A 223 22.73 3.02 18.58
C GLN A 223 22.78 3.74 19.93
N THR A 224 23.55 4.82 20.06
CA THR A 224 23.66 5.60 21.31
C THR A 224 22.32 6.18 21.73
N GLY A 225 21.56 6.73 20.77
CA GLY A 225 20.21 7.25 21.06
C GLY A 225 19.22 6.16 21.46
N GLY A 226 19.32 4.97 20.84
CA GLY A 226 18.50 3.80 21.19
C GLY A 226 18.81 3.28 22.62
N GLU A 227 20.07 3.23 22.99
CA GLU A 227 20.51 2.82 24.33
C GLU A 227 20.03 3.81 25.40
N LEU A 228 20.15 5.10 25.14
CA LEU A 228 19.63 6.14 26.02
C LEU A 228 18.11 6.04 26.18
N LEU A 229 17.38 5.89 25.06
CA LEU A 229 15.92 5.74 25.10
C LEU A 229 15.49 4.52 25.90
N ALA A 230 16.21 3.40 25.78
CA ALA A 230 15.92 2.20 26.55
C ALA A 230 16.14 2.42 28.06
N GLN A 231 17.19 3.15 28.45
CA GLN A 231 17.43 3.53 29.84
C GLN A 231 16.31 4.42 30.40
N LEU A 232 15.91 5.46 29.66
CA LEU A 232 14.82 6.35 30.07
C LEU A 232 13.48 5.61 30.20
N LEU A 233 13.20 4.66 29.33
CA LEU A 233 11.97 3.86 29.40
C LEU A 233 11.97 2.88 30.58
N ALA A 234 13.13 2.31 30.93
CA ALA A 234 13.26 1.46 32.12
C ALA A 234 13.00 2.27 33.39
N GLU A 235 13.57 3.47 33.51
CA GLU A 235 13.38 4.39 34.65
C GLU A 235 11.89 4.79 34.81
N LEU A 236 11.20 5.08 33.69
CA LEU A 236 9.77 5.40 33.69
C LEU A 236 8.90 4.19 34.07
N GLY A 237 9.27 2.98 33.62
CA GLY A 237 8.55 1.74 33.95
C GLY A 237 8.68 1.37 35.43
N ASP A 238 9.83 1.59 36.04
CA ASP A 238 10.05 1.36 37.47
C ASP A 238 9.29 2.39 38.35
N ALA A 239 9.11 3.62 37.86
CA ALA A 239 8.33 4.64 38.54
C ALA A 239 6.83 4.28 38.60
N GLU A 240 6.24 3.81 37.51
CA GLU A 240 4.83 3.34 37.47
C GLU A 240 4.61 2.10 38.36
N ALA A 241 5.58 1.18 38.40
CA ALA A 241 5.52 0.01 39.27
C ALA A 241 5.59 0.41 40.78
N GLY A 242 6.33 1.46 41.12
CA GLY A 242 6.43 2.00 42.44
C GLY A 242 5.14 2.67 42.92
N GLU A 243 4.47 3.44 42.10
CA GLU A 243 3.19 4.09 42.41
C GLU A 243 2.04 3.09 42.58
N SER A 244 2.00 2.01 41.80
CA SER A 244 0.99 0.96 41.96
C SER A 244 1.12 0.17 43.25
N HIS A 245 2.31 0.07 43.84
CA HIS A 245 2.53 -0.59 45.12
C HIS A 245 2.14 0.27 46.35
N VAL A 246 2.23 1.59 46.23
CA VAL A 246 1.85 2.52 47.31
C VAL A 246 0.32 2.64 47.40
N SER A 247 -0.41 2.53 46.32
CA SER A 247 -1.87 2.59 46.30
C SER A 247 -2.56 1.35 46.89
N HIS A 248 -1.87 0.20 46.98
CA HIS A 248 -2.41 -1.04 47.57
C HIS A 248 -2.15 -1.21 49.08
N GLN A 249 -1.36 -0.32 49.73
CA GLN A 249 -1.13 -0.36 51.16
C GLN A 249 -1.95 0.66 51.98
N ALA A 250 -2.84 1.41 51.33
CA ALA A 250 -3.67 2.45 51.97
C ALA A 250 -5.17 2.16 51.87
N VAL A 251 -5.61 0.91 52.11
CA VAL A 251 -7.00 0.52 52.37
C VAL A 251 -7.06 -0.42 53.55
#